data_cca8e809559a8314d65965c8a5ef3112
#
_entry.id   cca8e809559a8314d65965c8a5ef3112
#
_cell.length_a   1.000
_cell.length_b   1.000
_cell.length_c   1.000
_cell.angle_alpha   90.00
_cell.angle_beta   90.00
_cell.angle_gamma   90.00
#
_symmetry.space_group_name_H-M   'P 1'
#
loop_
_entity.id
_entity.type
_entity.pdbx_description
1 polymer ?
#
loop_
_entity_poly.entity_id
_entity_poly.type
_entity_poly.pdbx_seq_one_letter_code
_entity_poly.pdbx_strand_id
1 'polypeptide(L)'
;MLNVDEIQVINDVKEYLGIDMLDIDLQKCDEDGLKVIRSDKHFDVKYNSRSDMFRALGLISLYGDEITEISQKKRTESLGYLVDTARNAVPRLETLKELFIRLAAFGYDRVYFYCEDVMQIENEPYYGLLRGRYSFDEIREMDAYAYELGIEVVPCIQTLAHLNCLFKWNEYMQCNDTADILLIDSDRTYELINNIFLTISHCFKSKHVHIGMDEAYLVGRGRHMDMYGYEEKHDLLKRHIDMVMNIAGKYGFTAEIWSDMYFREAFGGAYYSADGQLSDEVCKEIPKNVGLVYWDYWNRDERVIDNMFQNHIKTGNKISFAGGAWKWSGWNPSTQMAFTVGRKMLDACTRYDIKNISVTAWSDDGAEASIFVALPSIILYSQYAYGQSTDDSAINEILEKFSGISLEEYCALDLNFFDECMDEPYLFGTLPKILLYNDPLSPFYDGILQKYDITSKIEEYASRLRAIKGGSERDKKEFEILALLCDVLTIKWDLGLRIRSAYQQKEFSSLKNIVDIEIPTLISRLSKFKGLFYERWMRENKSNGFGTHDLRIGGVVERLKTVQTLVNAYLNKEISEISELEENLIPEEENSALDMLLWTTWKRIHTLYVM
;
A
#
# COMPACT_ATOMS: atom_id res chain seq x y z
N MET A 1 22.05 -19.66 -10.48
CA MET A 1 21.21 -18.50 -10.86
C MET A 1 20.46 -18.92 -12.12
N LEU A 2 19.15 -18.67 -12.15
CA LEU A 2 18.37 -18.86 -13.36
C LEU A 2 18.85 -17.85 -14.41
N ASN A 3 19.03 -18.32 -15.64
CA ASN A 3 19.45 -17.47 -16.75
C ASN A 3 18.18 -17.09 -17.52
N VAL A 4 17.73 -15.85 -17.40
CA VAL A 4 16.61 -15.31 -18.18
C VAL A 4 17.20 -14.74 -19.46
N ASP A 5 16.57 -14.99 -20.59
CA ASP A 5 17.04 -14.50 -21.89
C ASP A 5 16.69 -13.01 -22.03
N GLU A 6 17.70 -12.16 -22.11
CA GLU A 6 17.54 -10.70 -22.28
C GLU A 6 16.70 -10.35 -23.54
N ILE A 7 16.89 -11.09 -24.63
CA ILE A 7 16.14 -10.86 -25.88
C ILE A 7 14.65 -11.16 -25.64
N GLN A 8 14.34 -12.23 -24.91
CA GLN A 8 12.96 -12.57 -24.59
C GLN A 8 12.30 -11.47 -23.75
N VAL A 9 13.01 -10.94 -22.74
CA VAL A 9 12.47 -9.85 -21.89
C VAL A 9 12.22 -8.57 -22.71
N ILE A 10 13.13 -8.22 -23.63
CA ILE A 10 12.91 -7.08 -24.53
C ILE A 10 11.68 -7.29 -25.40
N ASN A 11 11.48 -8.51 -25.93
CA ASN A 11 10.31 -8.84 -26.74
C ASN A 11 9.03 -8.81 -25.92
N ASP A 12 9.02 -9.34 -24.71
CA ASP A 12 7.88 -9.28 -23.77
C ASP A 12 7.47 -7.82 -23.50
N VAL A 13 8.46 -6.93 -23.30
CA VAL A 13 8.19 -5.49 -23.10
C VAL A 13 7.65 -4.85 -24.35
N LYS A 14 8.23 -5.13 -25.54
CA LYS A 14 7.74 -4.59 -26.81
C LYS A 14 6.30 -5.03 -27.09
N GLU A 15 5.97 -6.30 -26.87
CA GLU A 15 4.63 -6.85 -27.01
C GLU A 15 3.66 -6.17 -26.02
N TYR A 16 4.05 -6.09 -24.75
CA TYR A 16 3.24 -5.44 -23.71
C TYR A 16 2.93 -3.97 -24.05
N LEU A 17 3.90 -3.25 -24.60
CA LEU A 17 3.78 -1.84 -24.98
C LEU A 17 3.14 -1.63 -26.37
N GLY A 18 2.85 -2.69 -27.11
CA GLY A 18 2.26 -2.63 -28.45
C GLY A 18 3.21 -2.04 -29.51
N ILE A 19 4.52 -2.21 -29.34
CA ILE A 19 5.58 -1.71 -30.24
C ILE A 19 6.43 -2.83 -30.84
N ASP A 20 5.99 -4.07 -30.76
CA ASP A 20 6.70 -5.27 -31.25
C ASP A 20 6.94 -5.23 -32.76
N MET A 21 6.07 -4.59 -33.51
CA MET A 21 6.19 -4.46 -34.98
C MET A 21 6.98 -3.22 -35.40
N LEU A 22 7.48 -2.40 -34.50
CA LEU A 22 8.28 -1.22 -34.84
C LEU A 22 9.75 -1.59 -35.08
N ASP A 23 10.38 -0.91 -36.01
CA ASP A 23 11.80 -1.03 -36.31
C ASP A 23 12.59 -0.16 -35.32
N ILE A 24 13.24 -0.80 -34.36
CA ILE A 24 13.92 -0.13 -33.23
C ILE A 24 15.32 -0.71 -33.09
N ASP A 25 16.33 0.13 -33.31
CA ASP A 25 17.73 -0.16 -33.03
C ASP A 25 18.11 0.30 -31.61
N LEU A 26 18.68 -0.61 -30.82
CA LEU A 26 19.10 -0.38 -29.45
C LEU A 26 20.62 -0.34 -29.35
N GLN A 27 21.19 0.83 -29.02
CA GLN A 27 22.63 1.03 -28.92
C GLN A 27 23.02 1.52 -27.52
N LYS A 28 23.79 0.70 -26.80
CA LYS A 28 24.40 1.13 -25.54
C LYS A 28 25.50 2.15 -25.78
N CYS A 29 25.56 3.21 -25.00
CA CYS A 29 26.56 4.28 -25.05
C CYS A 29 27.08 4.64 -23.66
N ASP A 30 28.16 5.43 -23.61
CA ASP A 30 28.76 5.88 -22.34
C ASP A 30 28.17 7.21 -21.84
N GLU A 31 27.34 7.88 -22.63
CA GLU A 31 26.67 9.11 -22.22
C GLU A 31 25.50 8.78 -21.30
N ASP A 32 25.43 9.48 -20.16
CA ASP A 32 24.35 9.30 -19.19
C ASP A 32 22.97 9.61 -19.75
N GLY A 33 22.03 8.73 -19.48
CA GLY A 33 20.63 8.87 -19.87
C GLY A 33 20.29 8.16 -21.18
N LEU A 34 19.26 8.65 -21.84
CA LEU A 34 18.75 8.07 -23.07
C LEU A 34 18.54 9.14 -24.15
N LYS A 35 18.59 8.68 -25.41
CA LYS A 35 18.23 9.47 -26.58
C LYS A 35 17.46 8.60 -27.56
N VAL A 36 16.31 9.08 -28.02
CA VAL A 36 15.48 8.46 -29.06
C VAL A 36 15.41 9.41 -30.25
N ILE A 37 15.79 8.94 -31.41
CA ILE A 37 15.66 9.68 -32.68
C ILE A 37 14.78 8.86 -33.61
N ARG A 38 13.79 9.49 -34.22
CA ARG A 38 12.96 8.86 -35.23
C ARG A 38 13.35 9.33 -36.64
N SER A 39 13.55 8.36 -37.51
CA SER A 39 13.81 8.58 -38.94
C SER A 39 12.80 7.78 -39.74
N ASP A 40 11.77 8.43 -40.24
CA ASP A 40 10.65 7.78 -40.94
C ASP A 40 9.87 6.80 -40.00
N LYS A 41 10.02 5.51 -40.23
CA LYS A 41 9.41 4.44 -39.42
C LYS A 41 10.41 3.72 -38.49
N HIS A 42 11.64 4.19 -38.48
CA HIS A 42 12.75 3.63 -37.72
C HIS A 42 13.06 4.47 -36.50
N PHE A 43 13.39 3.83 -35.36
CA PHE A 43 13.79 4.47 -34.13
C PHE A 43 15.22 4.07 -33.76
N ASP A 44 16.12 5.05 -33.67
CA ASP A 44 17.46 4.90 -33.11
C ASP A 44 17.42 5.21 -31.61
N VAL A 45 17.70 4.25 -30.76
CA VAL A 45 17.73 4.40 -29.30
C VAL A 45 19.17 4.28 -28.80
N LYS A 46 19.70 5.36 -28.20
CA LYS A 46 20.95 5.34 -27.44
C LYS A 46 20.64 5.37 -25.95
N TYR A 47 21.30 4.54 -25.17
CA TYR A 47 21.06 4.42 -23.73
C TYR A 47 22.34 4.09 -22.96
N ASN A 48 22.44 4.55 -21.71
CA ASN A 48 23.54 4.21 -20.83
C ASN A 48 23.24 2.95 -19.99
N SER A 49 22.10 2.93 -19.32
CA SER A 49 21.67 1.82 -18.46
C SER A 49 20.50 1.03 -19.07
N ARG A 50 20.26 -0.19 -18.57
CA ARG A 50 19.06 -0.96 -18.95
C ARG A 50 17.76 -0.22 -18.61
N SER A 51 17.70 0.45 -17.46
CA SER A 51 16.50 1.24 -17.11
C SER A 51 16.26 2.38 -18.10
N ASP A 52 17.32 3.01 -18.64
CA ASP A 52 17.20 4.01 -19.70
C ASP A 52 16.68 3.38 -21.00
N MET A 53 17.13 2.18 -21.35
CA MET A 53 16.65 1.45 -22.54
C MET A 53 15.14 1.20 -22.45
N PHE A 54 14.67 0.65 -21.34
CA PHE A 54 13.23 0.36 -21.18
C PHE A 54 12.39 1.63 -21.05
N ARG A 55 12.94 2.68 -20.43
CA ARG A 55 12.30 4.01 -20.45
C ARG A 55 12.17 4.54 -21.87
N ALA A 56 13.18 4.36 -22.74
CA ALA A 56 13.11 4.77 -24.14
C ALA A 56 12.00 3.99 -24.89
N LEU A 57 11.87 2.69 -24.66
CA LEU A 57 10.77 1.88 -25.21
C LEU A 57 9.39 2.40 -24.72
N GLY A 58 9.28 2.76 -23.44
CA GLY A 58 8.09 3.42 -22.90
C GLY A 58 7.76 4.74 -23.61
N LEU A 59 8.76 5.59 -23.87
CA LEU A 59 8.58 6.84 -24.60
C LEU A 59 8.14 6.60 -26.06
N ILE A 60 8.68 5.58 -26.72
CA ILE A 60 8.26 5.20 -28.08
C ILE A 60 6.79 4.75 -28.07
N SER A 61 6.37 3.97 -27.08
CA SER A 61 4.96 3.57 -26.93
C SER A 61 4.04 4.76 -26.69
N LEU A 62 4.47 5.75 -25.89
CA LEU A 62 3.66 6.94 -25.56
C LEU A 62 3.54 7.92 -26.72
N TYR A 63 4.63 8.17 -27.43
CA TYR A 63 4.72 9.29 -28.36
C TYR A 63 4.89 8.88 -29.84
N GLY A 64 5.37 7.66 -30.11
CA GLY A 64 5.42 7.08 -31.46
C GLY A 64 5.77 8.07 -32.55
N ASP A 65 4.80 8.35 -33.44
CA ASP A 65 4.95 9.25 -34.57
C ASP A 65 5.20 10.71 -34.20
N GLU A 66 4.93 11.13 -32.99
CA GLU A 66 5.20 12.49 -32.50
C GLU A 66 6.70 12.72 -32.21
N ILE A 67 7.49 11.64 -32.08
CA ILE A 67 8.92 11.73 -31.79
C ILE A 67 9.66 12.23 -33.05
N THR A 68 10.41 13.31 -32.90
CA THR A 68 11.53 13.67 -33.80
C THR A 68 12.84 13.35 -33.11
N GLU A 69 13.04 13.87 -31.90
CA GLU A 69 14.15 13.59 -31.02
C GLU A 69 13.70 13.79 -29.57
N ILE A 70 13.98 12.84 -28.71
CA ILE A 70 13.79 12.95 -27.25
C ILE A 70 15.11 12.59 -26.57
N SER A 71 15.56 13.43 -25.63
CA SER A 71 16.69 13.13 -24.76
C SER A 71 16.25 13.31 -23.31
N GLN A 72 16.51 12.31 -22.46
CA GLN A 72 16.21 12.37 -21.05
C GLN A 72 17.40 11.84 -20.23
N LYS A 73 17.61 12.47 -19.07
CA LYS A 73 18.58 12.01 -18.07
C LYS A 73 17.89 12.01 -16.71
N LYS A 74 18.00 10.91 -16.00
CA LYS A 74 17.46 10.80 -14.64
C LYS A 74 18.25 11.69 -13.68
N ARG A 75 17.57 12.53 -12.90
CA ARG A 75 18.18 13.43 -11.91
C ARG A 75 18.31 12.81 -10.51
N THR A 76 17.68 11.65 -10.30
CA THR A 76 17.80 10.85 -9.09
C THR A 76 18.87 9.78 -9.24
N GLU A 77 19.49 9.36 -8.13
CA GLU A 77 20.40 8.20 -8.12
C GLU A 77 19.62 6.90 -8.26
N SER A 78 18.46 6.80 -7.57
CA SER A 78 17.53 5.70 -7.72
C SER A 78 16.09 6.18 -7.74
N LEU A 79 15.25 5.49 -8.52
CA LEU A 79 13.81 5.61 -8.51
C LEU A 79 13.21 4.26 -8.16
N GLY A 80 12.67 4.15 -6.95
CA GLY A 80 12.19 2.91 -6.36
C GLY A 80 10.67 2.82 -6.29
N TYR A 81 10.17 1.58 -6.29
CA TYR A 81 8.78 1.25 -5.99
C TYR A 81 8.74 0.17 -4.92
N LEU A 82 8.02 0.40 -3.82
CA LEU A 82 7.82 -0.62 -2.81
C LEU A 82 6.53 -1.39 -3.11
N VAL A 83 6.66 -2.69 -3.33
CA VAL A 83 5.54 -3.61 -3.44
C VAL A 83 5.35 -4.37 -2.13
N ASP A 84 4.17 -4.22 -1.53
CA ASP A 84 3.80 -4.95 -0.32
C ASP A 84 3.21 -6.31 -0.70
N THR A 85 3.87 -7.37 -0.25
CA THR A 85 3.46 -8.76 -0.50
C THR A 85 3.02 -9.49 0.78
N ALA A 86 2.99 -8.80 1.92
CA ALA A 86 2.82 -9.41 3.24
C ALA A 86 1.47 -9.14 3.90
N ARG A 87 0.80 -8.02 3.59
CA ARG A 87 -0.46 -7.63 4.22
C ARG A 87 -1.66 -8.36 3.59
N ASN A 88 -1.72 -9.68 3.75
CA ASN A 88 -2.74 -10.62 3.28
C ASN A 88 -2.55 -11.11 1.83
N ALA A 89 -2.47 -10.24 0.83
CA ALA A 89 -2.24 -10.64 -0.55
C ALA A 89 -0.78 -11.05 -0.79
N VAL A 90 -0.60 -12.14 -1.54
CA VAL A 90 0.70 -12.56 -2.09
C VAL A 90 0.56 -12.55 -3.61
N PRO A 91 1.05 -11.52 -4.31
CA PRO A 91 0.94 -11.44 -5.77
C PRO A 91 1.54 -12.65 -6.48
N ARG A 92 0.95 -13.07 -7.60
CA ARG A 92 1.50 -14.11 -8.46
C ARG A 92 2.74 -13.60 -9.19
N LEU A 93 3.61 -14.50 -9.64
CA LEU A 93 4.80 -14.10 -10.40
C LEU A 93 4.45 -13.34 -11.67
N GLU A 94 3.40 -13.78 -12.39
CA GLU A 94 2.93 -13.12 -13.60
C GLU A 94 2.48 -11.68 -13.31
N THR A 95 1.83 -11.46 -12.17
CA THR A 95 1.42 -10.12 -11.71
C THR A 95 2.62 -9.23 -11.40
N LEU A 96 3.64 -9.78 -10.73
CA LEU A 96 4.87 -9.05 -10.45
C LEU A 96 5.64 -8.72 -11.73
N LYS A 97 5.77 -9.69 -12.66
CA LYS A 97 6.43 -9.45 -13.96
C LYS A 97 5.74 -8.34 -14.75
N GLU A 98 4.41 -8.34 -14.80
CA GLU A 98 3.66 -7.27 -15.46
C GLU A 98 3.87 -5.91 -14.77
N LEU A 99 3.85 -5.86 -13.44
CA LEU A 99 4.16 -4.63 -12.71
C LEU A 99 5.58 -4.15 -13.04
N PHE A 100 6.56 -5.05 -13.09
CA PHE A 100 7.95 -4.69 -13.41
C PHE A 100 8.11 -4.16 -14.83
N ILE A 101 7.38 -4.69 -15.80
CA ILE A 101 7.35 -4.12 -17.17
C ILE A 101 6.84 -2.68 -17.13
N ARG A 102 5.73 -2.42 -16.41
CA ARG A 102 5.21 -1.05 -16.26
C ARG A 102 6.23 -0.13 -15.61
N LEU A 103 6.87 -0.57 -14.53
CA LEU A 103 7.89 0.21 -13.83
C LEU A 103 9.09 0.50 -14.74
N ALA A 104 9.58 -0.49 -15.49
CA ALA A 104 10.68 -0.35 -16.44
C ALA A 104 10.34 0.66 -17.55
N ALA A 105 9.13 0.61 -18.12
CA ALA A 105 8.65 1.57 -19.13
C ALA A 105 8.62 3.01 -18.60
N PHE A 106 8.45 3.20 -17.28
CA PHE A 106 8.53 4.49 -16.62
C PHE A 106 9.90 4.80 -16.02
N GLY A 107 10.93 3.97 -16.30
CA GLY A 107 12.32 4.22 -15.93
C GLY A 107 12.67 3.98 -14.46
N TYR A 108 11.86 3.20 -13.75
CA TYR A 108 12.20 2.70 -12.42
C TYR A 108 13.38 1.74 -12.51
N ASP A 109 14.31 1.84 -11.57
CA ASP A 109 15.50 1.00 -11.50
C ASP A 109 15.59 0.21 -10.19
N ARG A 110 14.62 0.35 -9.30
CA ARG A 110 14.59 -0.35 -8.01
C ARG A 110 13.18 -0.77 -7.63
N VAL A 111 13.06 -1.97 -7.06
CA VAL A 111 11.86 -2.44 -6.39
C VAL A 111 12.23 -2.90 -4.99
N TYR A 112 11.59 -2.32 -3.98
CA TYR A 112 11.62 -2.82 -2.63
C TYR A 112 10.56 -3.92 -2.49
N PHE A 113 11.01 -5.14 -2.32
CA PHE A 113 10.15 -6.30 -2.17
C PHE A 113 9.85 -6.51 -0.69
N TYR A 114 8.77 -5.87 -0.22
CA TYR A 114 8.39 -5.90 1.19
C TYR A 114 7.80 -7.26 1.55
N CYS A 115 8.43 -7.93 2.50
CA CYS A 115 8.02 -9.22 3.01
C CYS A 115 8.24 -9.30 4.52
N GLU A 116 7.22 -9.72 5.24
CA GLU A 116 7.28 -10.04 6.66
C GLU A 116 7.64 -11.52 6.80
N ASP A 117 6.64 -12.39 6.61
CA ASP A 117 6.78 -13.84 6.71
C ASP A 117 6.41 -14.59 5.41
N VAL A 118 6.39 -13.92 4.24
CA VAL A 118 5.87 -14.51 3.00
C VAL A 118 6.94 -15.07 2.04
N MET A 119 8.09 -15.48 2.56
CA MET A 119 9.14 -16.21 1.81
C MET A 119 9.48 -17.50 2.53
N GLN A 120 9.97 -18.50 1.77
CA GLN A 120 10.68 -19.60 2.38
C GLN A 120 12.01 -19.10 2.95
N ILE A 121 12.36 -19.55 4.15
CA ILE A 121 13.64 -19.26 4.80
C ILE A 121 14.35 -20.56 5.09
N GLU A 122 15.64 -20.63 4.76
CA GLU A 122 16.48 -21.80 5.05
C GLU A 122 16.51 -22.07 6.56
N ASN A 123 16.35 -23.34 6.93
CA ASN A 123 16.27 -23.83 8.32
C ASN A 123 15.03 -23.36 9.12
N GLU A 124 14.07 -22.68 8.49
CA GLU A 124 12.87 -22.14 9.15
C GLU A 124 11.58 -22.70 8.47
N PRO A 125 11.22 -23.95 8.71
CA PRO A 125 10.15 -24.62 7.96
C PRO A 125 8.76 -24.01 8.15
N TYR A 126 8.51 -23.36 9.28
CA TYR A 126 7.23 -22.71 9.59
C TYR A 126 7.15 -21.25 9.16
N TYR A 127 8.26 -20.64 8.73
CA TYR A 127 8.27 -19.26 8.27
C TYR A 127 7.40 -19.12 7.02
N GLY A 128 6.32 -18.34 7.12
CA GLY A 128 5.34 -18.13 6.06
C GLY A 128 4.51 -19.35 5.64
N LEU A 129 4.55 -20.44 6.40
CA LEU A 129 3.77 -21.64 6.09
C LEU A 129 2.27 -21.31 6.06
N LEU A 130 1.57 -21.79 5.05
CA LEU A 130 0.14 -21.56 4.75
C LEU A 130 -0.22 -20.11 4.35
N ARG A 131 0.76 -19.20 4.27
CA ARG A 131 0.56 -17.79 3.87
C ARG A 131 0.65 -17.57 2.35
N GLY A 132 0.89 -18.61 1.55
CA GLY A 132 1.17 -18.45 0.13
C GLY A 132 2.59 -17.98 -0.17
N ARG A 133 3.51 -18.19 0.79
CA ARG A 133 4.91 -17.74 0.70
C ARG A 133 5.56 -18.11 -0.63
N TYR A 134 6.47 -17.27 -1.08
CA TYR A 134 7.28 -17.54 -2.25
C TYR A 134 8.33 -18.62 -1.95
N SER A 135 8.49 -19.56 -2.88
CA SER A 135 9.58 -20.53 -2.85
C SER A 135 10.91 -19.87 -3.25
N PHE A 136 12.03 -20.52 -2.96
CA PHE A 136 13.35 -20.07 -3.41
C PHE A 136 13.42 -19.88 -4.92
N ASP A 137 12.79 -20.77 -5.69
CA ASP A 137 12.79 -20.69 -7.15
C ASP A 137 11.92 -19.55 -7.66
N GLU A 138 10.75 -19.32 -7.08
CA GLU A 138 9.91 -18.16 -7.41
C GLU A 138 10.65 -16.83 -7.16
N ILE A 139 11.40 -16.72 -6.05
CA ILE A 139 12.18 -15.50 -5.75
C ILE A 139 13.31 -15.32 -6.77
N ARG A 140 14.06 -16.39 -7.07
CA ARG A 140 15.14 -16.33 -8.06
C ARG A 140 14.64 -15.99 -9.46
N GLU A 141 13.49 -16.52 -9.85
CA GLU A 141 12.87 -16.23 -11.14
C GLU A 141 12.44 -14.78 -11.23
N MET A 142 11.77 -14.28 -10.19
CA MET A 142 11.36 -12.88 -10.08
C MET A 142 12.57 -11.93 -10.17
N ASP A 143 13.60 -12.18 -9.35
CA ASP A 143 14.82 -11.36 -9.29
C ASP A 143 15.58 -11.40 -10.63
N ALA A 144 15.68 -12.56 -11.26
CA ALA A 144 16.34 -12.70 -12.56
C ALA A 144 15.59 -11.92 -13.65
N TYR A 145 14.25 -11.98 -13.67
CA TYR A 145 13.43 -11.25 -14.64
C TYR A 145 13.54 -9.73 -14.45
N ALA A 146 13.44 -9.25 -13.21
CA ALA A 146 13.60 -7.83 -12.88
C ALA A 146 15.00 -7.30 -13.26
N TYR A 147 16.04 -8.11 -13.03
CA TYR A 147 17.42 -7.75 -13.38
C TYR A 147 17.58 -7.50 -14.89
N GLU A 148 16.95 -8.33 -15.75
CA GLU A 148 16.99 -8.12 -17.20
C GLU A 148 16.20 -6.87 -17.63
N LEU A 149 15.20 -6.45 -16.86
CA LEU A 149 14.51 -5.15 -17.02
C LEU A 149 15.32 -3.94 -16.52
N GLY A 150 16.51 -4.16 -15.95
CA GLY A 150 17.31 -3.10 -15.33
C GLY A 150 16.79 -2.65 -13.97
N ILE A 151 16.01 -3.48 -13.32
CA ILE A 151 15.44 -3.25 -11.98
C ILE A 151 16.21 -4.07 -10.95
N GLU A 152 16.77 -3.41 -9.94
CA GLU A 152 17.32 -4.05 -8.75
C GLU A 152 16.17 -4.38 -7.79
N VAL A 153 15.98 -5.68 -7.47
CA VAL A 153 15.04 -6.09 -6.41
C VAL A 153 15.74 -6.10 -5.07
N VAL A 154 15.41 -5.15 -4.22
CA VAL A 154 15.94 -5.02 -2.87
C VAL A 154 15.01 -5.75 -1.90
N PRO A 155 15.46 -6.82 -1.22
CA PRO A 155 14.66 -7.44 -0.17
C PRO A 155 14.40 -6.41 0.94
N CYS A 156 13.12 -6.18 1.25
CA CYS A 156 12.67 -5.34 2.36
C CYS A 156 12.08 -6.26 3.42
N ILE A 157 12.92 -6.64 4.37
CA ILE A 157 12.62 -7.62 5.42
C ILE A 157 12.29 -6.92 6.74
N GLN A 158 11.66 -7.66 7.64
CA GLN A 158 11.42 -7.20 9.00
C GLN A 158 12.36 -7.93 9.97
N THR A 159 13.15 -7.15 10.71
CA THR A 159 14.12 -7.68 11.67
C THR A 159 13.79 -7.33 13.11
N LEU A 160 12.66 -6.66 13.39
CA LEU A 160 12.24 -6.32 14.75
C LEU A 160 10.73 -6.40 14.95
N ALA A 161 9.90 -5.65 14.21
CA ALA A 161 8.45 -5.57 14.38
C ALA A 161 7.66 -6.12 13.18
N HIS A 162 6.32 -5.97 13.17
CA HIS A 162 5.41 -6.45 12.11
C HIS A 162 5.42 -7.97 11.87
N LEU A 163 5.75 -8.77 12.88
CA LEU A 163 5.88 -10.23 12.77
C LEU A 163 4.76 -11.01 13.46
N ASN A 164 3.59 -10.41 13.66
CA ASN A 164 2.45 -11.04 14.33
C ASN A 164 1.99 -12.35 13.63
N CYS A 165 2.14 -12.46 12.32
CA CYS A 165 1.81 -13.67 11.59
C CYS A 165 2.79 -14.81 11.86
N LEU A 166 4.07 -14.48 12.07
CA LEU A 166 5.11 -15.43 12.45
C LEU A 166 4.84 -16.04 13.83
N PHE A 167 4.42 -15.24 14.79
CA PHE A 167 4.18 -15.67 16.17
C PHE A 167 2.89 -16.48 16.37
N LYS A 168 2.17 -16.81 15.31
CA LYS A 168 1.13 -17.87 15.35
C LYS A 168 1.73 -19.27 15.47
N TRP A 169 3.00 -19.43 15.15
CA TRP A 169 3.72 -20.70 15.22
C TRP A 169 4.48 -20.80 16.55
N ASN A 170 4.22 -21.87 17.29
CA ASN A 170 4.87 -22.11 18.61
C ASN A 170 6.41 -22.15 18.51
N GLU A 171 6.94 -22.53 17.34
CA GLU A 171 8.37 -22.57 17.05
C GLU A 171 9.06 -21.21 17.26
N TYR A 172 8.34 -20.10 17.03
CA TYR A 172 8.90 -18.75 17.13
C TYR A 172 8.56 -18.04 18.46
N MET A 173 7.83 -18.68 19.36
CA MET A 173 7.50 -18.07 20.65
C MET A 173 8.74 -17.80 21.52
N GLN A 174 9.87 -18.49 21.26
CA GLN A 174 11.11 -18.22 21.98
C GLN A 174 11.77 -16.89 21.61
N CYS A 175 11.52 -16.39 20.42
CA CYS A 175 12.02 -15.09 19.97
C CYS A 175 10.93 -13.99 19.93
N ASN A 176 9.82 -14.20 20.61
CA ASN A 176 8.76 -13.19 20.74
C ASN A 176 8.91 -12.40 22.04
N ASP A 177 8.93 -11.08 21.94
CA ASP A 177 8.87 -10.16 23.09
C ASP A 177 7.42 -9.77 23.39
N THR A 178 6.76 -9.12 22.43
CA THR A 178 5.34 -8.72 22.49
C THR A 178 4.60 -9.23 21.25
N ALA A 179 3.37 -8.78 21.00
CA ALA A 179 2.47 -9.31 19.99
C ALA A 179 3.13 -9.51 18.60
N ASP A 180 3.96 -8.59 18.15
CA ASP A 180 4.57 -8.58 16.82
C ASP A 180 6.08 -8.27 16.81
N ILE A 181 6.70 -8.17 17.99
CA ILE A 181 8.08 -7.71 18.18
C ILE A 181 8.98 -8.88 18.59
N LEU A 182 10.17 -8.94 17.98
CA LEU A 182 11.21 -9.89 18.32
C LEU A 182 11.83 -9.58 19.70
N LEU A 183 12.16 -10.64 20.42
CA LEU A 183 12.86 -10.58 21.70
C LEU A 183 14.33 -10.24 21.44
N ILE A 184 14.74 -9.03 21.80
CA ILE A 184 16.14 -8.59 21.75
C ILE A 184 16.95 -9.38 22.78
N ASP A 185 18.25 -9.58 22.50
CA ASP A 185 19.20 -10.35 23.31
C ASP A 185 18.90 -11.87 23.40
N SER A 186 18.00 -12.38 22.57
CA SER A 186 17.75 -13.82 22.42
C SER A 186 18.62 -14.42 21.31
N ASP A 187 19.36 -15.49 21.62
CA ASP A 187 20.14 -16.23 20.61
C ASP A 187 19.26 -16.72 19.47
N ARG A 188 18.03 -17.17 19.76
CA ARG A 188 17.08 -17.63 18.75
C ARG A 188 16.63 -16.53 17.80
N THR A 189 16.52 -15.31 18.29
CA THR A 189 16.21 -14.13 17.45
C THR A 189 17.31 -13.89 16.42
N TYR A 190 18.57 -13.93 16.84
CA TYR A 190 19.69 -13.69 15.93
C TYR A 190 20.01 -14.87 15.02
N GLU A 191 19.67 -16.11 15.44
CA GLU A 191 19.68 -17.28 14.57
C GLU A 191 18.65 -17.13 13.44
N LEU A 192 17.41 -16.75 13.76
CA LEU A 192 16.36 -16.48 12.78
C LEU A 192 16.79 -15.38 11.78
N ILE A 193 17.29 -14.25 12.28
CA ILE A 193 17.77 -13.15 11.43
C ILE A 193 18.93 -13.62 10.54
N ASN A 194 19.87 -14.40 11.08
CA ASN A 194 20.96 -14.98 10.27
C ASN A 194 20.45 -15.91 9.17
N ASN A 195 19.42 -16.73 9.43
CA ASN A 195 18.80 -17.60 8.44
C ASN A 195 18.06 -16.79 7.34
N ILE A 196 17.45 -15.66 7.72
CA ILE A 196 16.86 -14.72 6.75
C ILE A 196 17.95 -14.16 5.84
N PHE A 197 19.06 -13.64 6.40
CA PHE A 197 20.17 -13.10 5.63
C PHE A 197 20.86 -14.15 4.76
N LEU A 198 21.03 -15.36 5.26
CA LEU A 198 21.53 -16.50 4.47
C LEU A 198 20.65 -16.71 3.23
N THR A 199 19.34 -16.79 3.44
CA THR A 199 18.36 -17.03 2.36
C THR A 199 18.37 -15.91 1.32
N ILE A 200 18.29 -14.65 1.75
CA ILE A 200 18.27 -13.53 0.80
C ILE A 200 19.59 -13.41 0.04
N SER A 201 20.72 -13.79 0.65
CA SER A 201 22.03 -13.80 -0.02
C SER A 201 22.12 -14.83 -1.16
N HIS A 202 21.31 -15.90 -1.10
CA HIS A 202 21.23 -16.97 -2.12
C HIS A 202 20.15 -16.73 -3.17
N CYS A 203 19.13 -15.91 -2.86
CA CYS A 203 17.95 -15.74 -3.70
C CYS A 203 17.96 -14.43 -4.49
N PHE A 204 18.54 -13.36 -3.96
CA PHE A 204 18.57 -12.05 -4.61
C PHE A 204 19.98 -11.71 -5.13
N LYS A 205 20.04 -11.04 -6.27
CA LYS A 205 21.29 -10.49 -6.83
C LYS A 205 21.72 -9.22 -6.10
N SER A 206 20.76 -8.44 -5.59
CA SER A 206 21.04 -7.22 -4.86
C SER A 206 21.97 -7.46 -3.66
N LYS A 207 22.84 -6.49 -3.41
CA LYS A 207 23.63 -6.36 -2.18
C LYS A 207 23.09 -5.24 -1.28
N HIS A 208 21.98 -4.61 -1.66
CA HIS A 208 21.21 -3.75 -0.77
C HIS A 208 20.12 -4.57 -0.08
N VAL A 209 19.79 -4.18 1.14
CA VAL A 209 18.70 -4.75 1.94
C VAL A 209 18.05 -3.65 2.78
N HIS A 210 16.73 -3.63 2.83
CA HIS A 210 16.00 -2.82 3.80
C HIS A 210 15.63 -3.70 4.98
N ILE A 211 16.09 -3.34 6.19
CA ILE A 211 16.00 -4.19 7.39
C ILE A 211 14.75 -3.92 8.26
N GLY A 212 13.86 -3.02 7.82
CA GLY A 212 12.61 -2.70 8.52
C GLY A 212 12.84 -1.91 9.80
N MET A 213 12.44 -2.46 10.94
CA MET A 213 12.54 -1.93 12.31
C MET A 213 11.64 -0.75 12.62
N ASP A 214 10.64 -0.48 11.79
CA ASP A 214 9.63 0.55 11.99
C ASP A 214 8.62 0.15 13.06
N GLU A 215 8.02 1.16 13.69
CA GLU A 215 6.85 1.06 14.58
C GLU A 215 6.96 0.07 15.75
N ALA A 216 8.17 -0.25 16.20
CA ALA A 216 8.43 -1.14 17.34
C ALA A 216 8.10 -0.47 18.70
N TYR A 217 6.86 0.04 18.83
CA TYR A 217 6.44 0.87 19.98
C TYR A 217 6.61 0.21 21.35
N LEU A 218 6.45 -1.12 21.41
CA LEU A 218 6.48 -1.91 22.64
C LEU A 218 7.79 -2.70 22.82
N VAL A 219 8.85 -2.33 22.11
CA VAL A 219 10.15 -2.99 22.23
C VAL A 219 10.61 -2.98 23.70
N GLY A 220 11.01 -4.13 24.20
CA GLY A 220 11.46 -4.31 25.57
C GLY A 220 10.37 -4.14 26.64
N ARG A 221 9.08 -4.18 26.27
CA ARG A 221 7.96 -4.01 27.21
C ARG A 221 7.12 -5.28 27.42
N GLY A 222 7.63 -6.42 26.97
CA GLY A 222 7.04 -7.73 27.13
C GLY A 222 7.98 -8.69 27.86
N ARG A 223 8.26 -9.82 27.24
CA ARG A 223 9.10 -10.88 27.80
C ARG A 223 10.53 -10.40 28.13
N HIS A 224 11.07 -9.45 27.36
CA HIS A 224 12.36 -8.86 27.66
C HIS A 224 12.37 -8.23 29.06
N MET A 225 11.33 -7.45 29.38
CA MET A 225 11.18 -6.80 30.68
C MET A 225 11.05 -7.83 31.82
N ASP A 226 10.34 -8.94 31.59
CA ASP A 226 10.20 -10.02 32.56
C ASP A 226 11.54 -10.73 32.87
N MET A 227 12.40 -10.85 31.85
CA MET A 227 13.68 -11.58 31.97
C MET A 227 14.82 -10.71 32.50
N TYR A 228 14.88 -9.45 32.05
CA TYR A 228 16.04 -8.57 32.25
C TYR A 228 15.73 -7.29 33.05
N GLY A 229 14.46 -7.01 33.31
CA GLY A 229 14.00 -5.77 33.92
C GLY A 229 13.78 -4.67 32.91
N TYR A 230 13.51 -3.46 33.43
CA TYR A 230 13.31 -2.28 32.59
C TYR A 230 14.65 -1.79 32.02
N GLU A 231 14.67 -1.60 30.72
CA GLU A 231 15.73 -0.91 29.99
C GLU A 231 15.17 0.20 29.11
N GLU A 232 15.97 1.21 28.82
CA GLU A 232 15.58 2.26 27.88
C GLU A 232 15.49 1.69 26.45
N LYS A 233 14.46 2.10 25.72
CA LYS A 233 14.24 1.62 24.34
C LYS A 233 15.40 1.90 23.43
N HIS A 234 16.00 3.06 23.61
CA HIS A 234 17.17 3.51 22.88
C HIS A 234 18.36 2.53 22.99
N ASP A 235 18.69 2.09 24.21
CA ASP A 235 19.78 1.15 24.44
C ASP A 235 19.49 -0.22 23.81
N LEU A 236 18.23 -0.66 23.90
CA LEU A 236 17.77 -1.90 23.25
C LEU A 236 17.90 -1.82 21.73
N LEU A 237 17.39 -0.75 21.12
CA LEU A 237 17.44 -0.55 19.68
C LEU A 237 18.89 -0.47 19.18
N LYS A 238 19.77 0.22 19.92
CA LYS A 238 21.18 0.32 19.58
C LYS A 238 21.85 -1.06 19.56
N ARG A 239 21.69 -1.88 20.61
CA ARG A 239 22.27 -3.23 20.64
C ARG A 239 21.72 -4.10 19.51
N HIS A 240 20.41 -4.03 19.27
CA HIS A 240 19.76 -4.82 18.23
C HIS A 240 20.26 -4.46 16.84
N ILE A 241 20.30 -3.18 16.50
CA ILE A 241 20.79 -2.74 15.18
C ILE A 241 22.26 -3.10 14.97
N ASP A 242 23.12 -2.98 16.00
CA ASP A 242 24.52 -3.39 15.93
C ASP A 242 24.64 -4.89 15.58
N MET A 243 23.81 -5.74 16.19
CA MET A 243 23.77 -7.18 15.90
C MET A 243 23.27 -7.46 14.49
N VAL A 244 22.20 -6.81 14.05
CA VAL A 244 21.64 -6.99 12.70
C VAL A 244 22.64 -6.51 11.64
N MET A 245 23.29 -5.37 11.86
CA MET A 245 24.32 -4.85 10.95
C MET A 245 25.55 -5.76 10.87
N ASN A 246 25.95 -6.39 11.96
CA ASN A 246 27.02 -7.40 11.96
C ASN A 246 26.63 -8.63 11.12
N ILE A 247 25.38 -9.09 11.23
CA ILE A 247 24.87 -10.20 10.41
C ILE A 247 24.81 -9.78 8.93
N ALA A 248 24.25 -8.60 8.62
CA ALA A 248 24.20 -8.06 7.26
C ALA A 248 25.60 -7.99 6.62
N GLY A 249 26.58 -7.47 7.37
CA GLY A 249 27.99 -7.37 6.95
C GLY A 249 28.63 -8.73 6.65
N LYS A 250 28.30 -9.78 7.40
CA LYS A 250 28.77 -11.16 7.17
C LYS A 250 28.37 -11.67 5.76
N TYR A 251 27.22 -11.26 5.22
CA TYR A 251 26.73 -11.63 3.90
C TYR A 251 27.02 -10.58 2.81
N GLY A 252 27.71 -9.49 3.17
CA GLY A 252 28.12 -8.42 2.25
C GLY A 252 26.98 -7.48 1.84
N PHE A 253 25.96 -7.32 2.68
CA PHE A 253 24.85 -6.39 2.43
C PHE A 253 25.16 -4.98 2.95
N THR A 254 24.70 -3.98 2.18
CA THR A 254 24.53 -2.60 2.60
C THR A 254 23.07 -2.41 3.02
N ALA A 255 22.82 -1.95 4.24
CA ALA A 255 21.48 -1.88 4.81
C ALA A 255 20.90 -0.46 4.81
N GLU A 256 19.57 -0.40 4.62
CA GLU A 256 18.72 0.75 4.88
C GLU A 256 17.69 0.38 5.97
N ILE A 257 17.23 1.38 6.73
CA ILE A 257 16.27 1.21 7.83
C ILE A 257 15.22 2.34 7.77
N TRP A 258 13.97 2.04 8.15
CA TRP A 258 13.01 3.10 8.44
C TRP A 258 13.49 3.95 9.61
N SER A 259 13.41 5.26 9.49
CA SER A 259 14.04 6.18 10.45
C SER A 259 13.19 6.48 11.69
N ASP A 260 11.91 6.12 11.68
CA ASP A 260 10.91 6.60 12.63
C ASP A 260 11.24 6.31 14.10
N MET A 261 11.83 5.17 14.41
CA MET A 261 12.13 4.83 15.82
C MET A 261 13.13 5.78 16.46
N TYR A 262 14.13 6.27 15.72
CA TYR A 262 15.09 7.28 16.24
C TYR A 262 14.41 8.62 16.53
N PHE A 263 13.49 9.02 15.64
CA PHE A 263 12.75 10.27 15.78
C PHE A 263 11.70 10.19 16.89
N ARG A 264 10.97 9.07 16.98
CA ARG A 264 9.98 8.85 18.03
C ARG A 264 10.58 8.90 19.41
N GLU A 265 11.75 8.31 19.58
CA GLU A 265 12.47 8.38 20.85
C GLU A 265 12.87 9.82 21.19
N ALA A 266 13.38 10.58 20.21
CA ALA A 266 13.81 11.96 20.40
C ALA A 266 12.64 12.94 20.59
N PHE A 267 11.46 12.66 20.00
CA PHE A 267 10.31 13.57 20.00
C PHE A 267 9.18 13.13 20.95
N GLY A 268 9.50 12.32 21.98
CA GLY A 268 8.54 11.92 22.99
C GLY A 268 7.40 11.02 22.47
N GLY A 269 7.67 10.19 21.46
CA GLY A 269 6.74 9.24 20.86
C GLY A 269 6.19 9.67 19.49
N ALA A 270 6.28 10.94 19.12
CA ALA A 270 5.88 11.41 17.80
C ALA A 270 6.97 11.15 16.77
N TYR A 271 6.61 10.77 15.53
CA TYR A 271 7.58 10.70 14.43
C TYR A 271 7.80 12.08 13.80
N TYR A 272 6.71 12.77 13.50
CA TYR A 272 6.74 14.07 12.83
C TYR A 272 6.72 15.23 13.83
N SER A 273 7.48 16.29 13.55
CA SER A 273 7.49 17.49 14.37
C SER A 273 7.88 18.72 13.54
N ALA A 274 7.23 19.85 13.79
CA ALA A 274 7.62 21.13 13.20
C ALA A 274 8.85 21.76 13.90
N ASP A 275 9.10 21.43 15.16
CA ASP A 275 10.08 22.11 16.02
C ASP A 275 11.05 21.16 16.73
N GLY A 276 10.80 19.84 16.71
CA GLY A 276 11.64 18.82 17.35
C GLY A 276 13.03 18.77 16.72
N GLN A 277 14.05 18.57 17.54
CA GLN A 277 15.44 18.51 17.10
C GLN A 277 16.10 17.23 17.61
N LEU A 278 16.73 16.47 16.72
CA LEU A 278 17.62 15.39 17.13
C LEU A 278 18.82 15.97 17.88
N SER A 279 19.14 15.40 19.04
CA SER A 279 20.37 15.78 19.75
C SER A 279 21.61 15.25 19.01
N ASP A 280 22.77 15.86 19.28
CA ASP A 280 24.02 15.38 18.69
C ASP A 280 24.42 13.99 19.22
N GLU A 281 23.95 13.63 20.41
CA GLU A 281 24.11 12.31 21.01
C GLU A 281 23.36 11.27 20.18
N VAL A 282 22.06 11.48 19.94
CA VAL A 282 21.23 10.58 19.10
C VAL A 282 21.85 10.46 17.71
N CYS A 283 22.25 11.57 17.09
CA CYS A 283 22.88 11.53 15.77
C CYS A 283 24.19 10.70 15.73
N LYS A 284 24.97 10.67 16.82
CA LYS A 284 26.21 9.87 16.91
C LYS A 284 25.94 8.38 17.10
N GLU A 285 24.83 8.02 17.70
CA GLU A 285 24.47 6.63 18.02
C GLU A 285 23.89 5.88 16.83
N ILE A 286 23.36 6.58 15.84
CA ILE A 286 22.92 5.97 14.57
C ILE A 286 24.16 5.44 13.82
N PRO A 287 24.24 4.12 13.51
CA PRO A 287 25.35 3.55 12.77
C PRO A 287 25.58 4.27 11.43
N LYS A 288 26.80 4.70 11.15
CA LYS A 288 27.08 5.52 9.93
C LYS A 288 27.08 4.72 8.63
N ASN A 289 27.09 3.41 8.73
CA ASN A 289 27.03 2.48 7.60
C ASN A 289 25.60 1.98 7.27
N VAL A 290 24.56 2.58 7.87
CA VAL A 290 23.15 2.31 7.53
C VAL A 290 22.53 3.53 6.85
N GLY A 291 21.77 3.32 5.78
CA GLY A 291 20.96 4.36 5.16
C GLY A 291 19.68 4.59 5.97
N LEU A 292 19.23 5.83 6.07
CA LEU A 292 17.96 6.18 6.71
C LEU A 292 16.91 6.47 5.67
N VAL A 293 15.76 5.80 5.78
CA VAL A 293 14.61 6.02 4.91
C VAL A 293 13.58 6.85 5.66
N TYR A 294 13.43 8.10 5.23
CA TYR A 294 12.37 8.98 5.68
C TYR A 294 11.08 8.65 4.92
N TRP A 295 10.04 8.26 5.62
CA TRP A 295 8.73 8.01 5.04
C TRP A 295 7.71 9.03 5.52
N ASP A 296 6.90 9.55 4.59
CA ASP A 296 5.84 10.49 4.91
C ASP A 296 4.73 10.42 3.86
N TYR A 297 3.51 10.20 4.31
CA TYR A 297 2.36 9.94 3.45
C TYR A 297 1.25 10.99 3.60
N TRP A 298 1.34 11.91 4.59
CA TRP A 298 0.23 12.81 4.94
C TRP A 298 0.62 14.25 5.25
N ASN A 299 1.85 14.56 5.61
CA ASN A 299 2.20 15.92 5.98
C ASN A 299 2.10 16.89 4.80
N ARG A 300 1.44 18.04 5.04
CA ARG A 300 1.26 19.15 4.10
C ARG A 300 1.78 20.47 4.65
N ASP A 301 2.12 20.50 5.95
CA ASP A 301 2.74 21.66 6.59
C ASP A 301 4.24 21.71 6.23
N GLU A 302 4.62 22.74 5.48
CA GLU A 302 6.01 22.96 5.03
C GLU A 302 7.01 23.01 6.22
N ARG A 303 6.58 23.48 7.39
CA ARG A 303 7.43 23.54 8.59
C ARG A 303 7.77 22.14 9.08
N VAL A 304 6.79 21.23 9.08
CA VAL A 304 7.02 19.82 9.44
C VAL A 304 7.97 19.19 8.42
N ILE A 305 7.65 19.33 7.13
CA ILE A 305 8.43 18.77 6.03
C ILE A 305 9.89 19.23 6.11
N ASP A 306 10.10 20.54 6.19
CA ASP A 306 11.45 21.11 6.22
C ASP A 306 12.23 20.68 7.48
N ASN A 307 11.58 20.69 8.65
CA ASN A 307 12.20 20.26 9.89
C ASN A 307 12.62 18.79 9.85
N MET A 308 11.78 17.92 9.29
CA MET A 308 12.10 16.50 9.16
C MET A 308 13.28 16.26 8.23
N PHE A 309 13.34 16.89 7.06
CA PHE A 309 14.49 16.76 6.15
C PHE A 309 15.78 17.29 6.80
N GLN A 310 15.73 18.43 7.47
CA GLN A 310 16.91 19.01 8.16
C GLN A 310 17.45 18.08 9.25
N ASN A 311 16.57 17.49 10.06
CA ASN A 311 16.96 16.54 11.10
C ASN A 311 17.57 15.25 10.49
N HIS A 312 17.00 14.73 9.38
CA HIS A 312 17.60 13.58 8.70
C HIS A 312 18.99 13.89 8.17
N ILE A 313 19.17 15.03 7.50
CA ILE A 313 20.48 15.46 6.99
C ILE A 313 21.50 15.67 8.13
N LYS A 314 21.05 16.20 9.27
CA LYS A 314 21.89 16.38 10.47
C LYS A 314 22.52 15.09 10.95
N THR A 315 21.88 13.93 10.73
CA THR A 315 22.45 12.62 11.12
C THR A 315 23.76 12.30 10.38
N GLY A 316 23.98 12.86 9.19
CA GLY A 316 25.14 12.57 8.33
C GLY A 316 25.09 11.17 7.68
N ASN A 317 24.00 10.45 7.76
CA ASN A 317 23.76 9.20 7.07
C ASN A 317 23.30 9.45 5.62
N LYS A 318 23.36 8.43 4.75
CA LYS A 318 22.70 8.47 3.44
C LYS A 318 21.20 8.50 3.66
N ILE A 319 20.49 9.44 3.04
CA ILE A 319 19.04 9.62 3.19
C ILE A 319 18.34 9.18 1.92
N SER A 320 17.31 8.37 2.09
CA SER A 320 16.33 8.02 1.06
C SER A 320 14.96 8.56 1.49
N PHE A 321 14.13 8.98 0.53
CA PHE A 321 12.75 9.36 0.78
C PHE A 321 11.78 8.32 0.22
N ALA A 322 10.74 8.00 1.00
CA ALA A 322 9.65 7.11 0.62
C ALA A 322 8.30 7.83 0.78
N GLY A 323 7.68 8.15 -0.34
CA GLY A 323 6.31 8.68 -0.38
C GLY A 323 5.27 7.60 -0.63
N GLY A 324 3.98 7.95 -0.65
CA GLY A 324 2.89 6.99 -0.71
C GLY A 324 2.08 7.05 -2.01
N ALA A 325 1.75 5.89 -2.57
CA ALA A 325 0.80 5.76 -3.68
C ALA A 325 -0.67 5.69 -3.21
N TRP A 326 -0.91 5.67 -1.91
CA TRP A 326 -2.22 5.71 -1.29
C TRP A 326 -3.23 4.70 -1.84
N LYS A 327 -2.85 3.39 -1.89
CA LYS A 327 -3.74 2.31 -2.29
C LYS A 327 -4.13 1.35 -1.16
N TRP A 328 -3.80 1.69 0.09
CA TRP A 328 -3.92 0.79 1.25
C TRP A 328 -5.09 1.09 2.19
N SER A 329 -5.83 2.19 1.96
CA SER A 329 -6.88 2.62 2.87
C SER A 329 -8.14 1.76 2.83
N GLY A 330 -8.34 0.96 1.79
CA GLY A 330 -9.51 0.12 1.62
C GLY A 330 -9.60 -0.46 0.20
N TRP A 331 -10.80 -0.50 -0.32
CA TRP A 331 -11.12 -1.02 -1.67
C TRP A 331 -10.62 -0.13 -2.80
N ASN A 332 -10.51 1.15 -2.54
CA ASN A 332 -10.20 2.22 -3.47
C ASN A 332 -8.82 2.84 -3.18
N PRO A 333 -8.16 3.40 -4.19
CA PRO A 333 -7.00 4.28 -3.98
C PRO A 333 -7.43 5.64 -3.41
N SER A 334 -6.45 6.49 -3.12
CA SER A 334 -6.63 7.93 -2.90
C SER A 334 -5.59 8.69 -3.73
N THR A 335 -5.87 8.80 -5.02
CA THR A 335 -4.98 9.41 -6.02
C THR A 335 -4.75 10.89 -5.71
N GLN A 336 -5.80 11.60 -5.31
CA GLN A 336 -5.71 13.02 -4.94
C GLN A 336 -4.79 13.22 -3.73
N MET A 337 -4.87 12.37 -2.72
CA MET A 337 -3.98 12.42 -1.55
C MET A 337 -2.53 12.13 -1.95
N ALA A 338 -2.32 11.08 -2.75
CA ALA A 338 -1.00 10.72 -3.25
C ALA A 338 -0.34 11.89 -4.01
N PHE A 339 -1.12 12.63 -4.82
CA PHE A 339 -0.61 13.77 -5.58
C PHE A 339 -0.36 14.99 -4.69
N THR A 340 -1.30 15.30 -3.80
CA THR A 340 -1.19 16.47 -2.92
C THR A 340 0.04 16.39 -2.02
N VAL A 341 0.26 15.25 -1.37
CA VAL A 341 1.42 15.04 -0.50
C VAL A 341 2.67 14.76 -1.34
N GLY A 342 2.56 13.91 -2.37
CA GLY A 342 3.69 13.51 -3.20
C GLY A 342 4.41 14.71 -3.82
N ARG A 343 3.68 15.66 -4.41
CA ARG A 343 4.29 16.87 -5.01
C ARG A 343 5.06 17.69 -4.00
N LYS A 344 4.48 17.97 -2.82
CA LYS A 344 5.15 18.73 -1.76
C LYS A 344 6.44 18.05 -1.29
N MET A 345 6.39 16.75 -1.11
CA MET A 345 7.56 15.96 -0.71
C MET A 345 8.64 15.91 -1.79
N LEU A 346 8.26 15.75 -3.06
CA LEU A 346 9.19 15.76 -4.19
C LEU A 346 9.84 17.13 -4.38
N ASP A 347 9.11 18.23 -4.14
CA ASP A 347 9.67 19.58 -4.11
C ASP A 347 10.67 19.74 -2.97
N ALA A 348 10.36 19.20 -1.79
CA ALA A 348 11.30 19.17 -0.66
C ALA A 348 12.53 18.33 -0.99
N CYS A 349 12.38 17.16 -1.62
CA CYS A 349 13.53 16.37 -2.11
C CYS A 349 14.44 17.17 -3.03
N THR A 350 13.87 18.05 -3.86
CA THR A 350 14.65 18.96 -4.70
C THR A 350 15.39 20.01 -3.85
N ARG A 351 14.72 20.63 -2.88
CA ARG A 351 15.31 21.65 -1.99
C ARG A 351 16.47 21.10 -1.16
N TYR A 352 16.35 19.86 -0.72
CA TYR A 352 17.31 19.20 0.18
C TYR A 352 18.27 18.23 -0.54
N ASP A 353 18.26 18.21 -1.87
CA ASP A 353 19.12 17.38 -2.73
C ASP A 353 19.04 15.87 -2.43
N ILE A 354 17.85 15.38 -2.10
CA ILE A 354 17.61 13.95 -1.90
C ILE A 354 17.51 13.24 -3.26
N LYS A 355 18.41 12.28 -3.48
CA LYS A 355 18.55 11.59 -4.78
C LYS A 355 18.01 10.16 -4.80
N ASN A 356 17.76 9.55 -3.65
CA ASN A 356 17.19 8.21 -3.54
C ASN A 356 15.73 8.34 -3.16
N ILE A 357 14.85 8.04 -4.10
CA ILE A 357 13.42 8.30 -3.97
C ILE A 357 12.64 7.04 -4.30
N SER A 358 11.66 6.74 -3.50
CA SER A 358 10.73 5.64 -3.74
C SER A 358 9.29 6.06 -3.49
N VAL A 359 8.35 5.33 -4.13
CA VAL A 359 6.92 5.40 -3.82
C VAL A 359 6.47 4.07 -3.27
N THR A 360 5.80 4.09 -2.12
CA THR A 360 5.33 2.88 -1.44
C THR A 360 3.88 2.58 -1.80
N ALA A 361 3.60 1.33 -2.10
CA ALA A 361 2.26 0.84 -2.40
C ALA A 361 1.85 -0.22 -1.38
N TRP A 362 1.65 0.23 -0.14
CA TRP A 362 1.20 -0.62 0.97
C TRP A 362 -0.14 -1.30 0.66
N SER A 363 -0.42 -2.37 1.38
CA SER A 363 -1.65 -3.16 1.27
C SER A 363 -2.31 -3.39 2.63
N ASP A 364 -2.17 -2.44 3.54
CA ASP A 364 -2.60 -2.53 4.93
C ASP A 364 -4.02 -3.08 5.08
N ASP A 365 -4.20 -3.87 6.14
CA ASP A 365 -5.45 -4.45 6.61
C ASP A 365 -6.28 -5.16 5.50
N GLY A 366 -5.61 -5.98 4.68
CA GLY A 366 -6.35 -6.94 3.85
C GLY A 366 -6.06 -6.91 2.36
N ALA A 367 -5.34 -5.93 1.84
CA ALA A 367 -5.01 -5.82 0.41
C ALA A 367 -6.25 -5.79 -0.50
N GLU A 368 -7.20 -4.94 -0.16
CA GLU A 368 -8.50 -4.88 -0.85
C GLU A 368 -8.40 -4.24 -2.24
N ALA A 369 -7.52 -3.24 -2.43
CA ALA A 369 -7.29 -2.60 -3.73
C ALA A 369 -6.34 -3.39 -4.63
N SER A 370 -6.51 -3.31 -5.95
CA SER A 370 -5.59 -3.90 -6.93
C SER A 370 -4.18 -3.30 -6.82
N ILE A 371 -3.16 -4.10 -7.14
CA ILE A 371 -1.77 -3.61 -7.23
C ILE A 371 -1.58 -2.59 -8.35
N PHE A 372 -2.45 -2.56 -9.35
CA PHE A 372 -2.33 -1.72 -10.54
C PHE A 372 -2.99 -0.34 -10.44
N VAL A 373 -3.77 -0.06 -9.38
CA VAL A 373 -4.41 1.27 -9.21
C VAL A 373 -3.42 2.39 -8.91
N ALA A 374 -2.15 2.06 -8.62
CA ALA A 374 -1.09 3.02 -8.33
C ALA A 374 -0.46 3.66 -9.59
N LEU A 375 -0.95 3.38 -10.81
CA LEU A 375 -0.37 3.89 -12.05
C LEU A 375 -0.20 5.42 -12.07
N PRO A 376 -1.17 6.25 -11.64
CA PRO A 376 -0.97 7.70 -11.59
C PRO A 376 0.25 8.10 -10.74
N SER A 377 0.45 7.48 -9.58
CA SER A 377 1.61 7.73 -8.72
C SER A 377 2.92 7.26 -9.34
N ILE A 378 2.92 6.12 -10.03
CA ILE A 378 4.09 5.65 -10.79
C ILE A 378 4.52 6.69 -11.82
N ILE A 379 3.57 7.28 -12.55
CA ILE A 379 3.83 8.32 -13.55
C ILE A 379 4.35 9.60 -12.88
N LEU A 380 3.71 10.06 -11.81
CA LEU A 380 4.11 11.27 -11.07
C LEU A 380 5.59 11.20 -10.64
N TYR A 381 5.99 10.11 -9.98
CA TYR A 381 7.37 9.94 -9.52
C TYR A 381 8.36 9.76 -10.67
N SER A 382 7.96 9.11 -11.76
CA SER A 382 8.74 9.01 -12.99
C SER A 382 9.00 10.38 -13.61
N GLN A 383 7.95 11.19 -13.79
CA GLN A 383 8.08 12.54 -14.33
C GLN A 383 9.01 13.41 -13.48
N TYR A 384 8.86 13.33 -12.16
CA TYR A 384 9.80 13.99 -11.25
C TYR A 384 11.24 13.51 -11.48
N ALA A 385 11.49 12.19 -11.52
CA ALA A 385 12.84 11.64 -11.61
C ALA A 385 13.55 12.01 -12.92
N TYR A 386 12.82 12.22 -13.99
CA TYR A 386 13.37 12.66 -15.29
C TYR A 386 13.27 14.18 -15.52
N GLY A 387 12.96 14.97 -14.48
CA GLY A 387 12.90 16.43 -14.56
C GLY A 387 11.81 16.98 -15.47
N GLN A 388 10.75 16.19 -15.70
CA GLN A 388 9.59 16.57 -16.50
C GLN A 388 8.52 17.24 -15.64
N SER A 389 7.49 17.82 -16.25
CA SER A 389 6.36 18.40 -15.53
C SER A 389 5.59 17.33 -14.75
N THR A 390 5.21 17.70 -13.53
CA THR A 390 4.39 16.89 -12.61
C THR A 390 2.99 17.47 -12.42
N ASP A 391 2.59 18.45 -13.24
CA ASP A 391 1.24 19.00 -13.19
C ASP A 391 0.19 18.01 -13.73
N ASP A 392 -1.09 18.28 -13.43
CA ASP A 392 -2.18 17.38 -13.80
C ASP A 392 -2.32 17.19 -15.30
N SER A 393 -2.02 18.23 -16.11
CA SER A 393 -2.15 18.13 -17.56
C SER A 393 -1.10 17.20 -18.18
N ALA A 394 0.14 17.27 -17.68
CA ALA A 394 1.22 16.39 -18.14
C ALA A 394 0.98 14.93 -17.70
N ILE A 395 0.52 14.71 -16.47
CA ILE A 395 0.18 13.37 -15.99
C ILE A 395 -1.02 12.80 -16.78
N ASN A 396 -2.05 13.63 -17.02
CA ASN A 396 -3.22 13.23 -17.79
C ASN A 396 -2.86 12.77 -19.21
N GLU A 397 -2.02 13.54 -19.92
CA GLU A 397 -1.56 13.17 -21.26
C GLU A 397 -0.92 11.78 -21.29
N ILE A 398 -0.04 11.49 -20.31
CA ILE A 398 0.65 10.20 -20.23
C ILE A 398 -0.33 9.07 -19.88
N LEU A 399 -1.26 9.31 -18.95
CA LEU A 399 -2.29 8.33 -18.58
C LEU A 399 -3.17 7.97 -19.78
N GLU A 400 -3.67 8.97 -20.52
CA GLU A 400 -4.49 8.74 -21.70
C GLU A 400 -3.72 7.98 -22.80
N LYS A 401 -2.46 8.35 -23.06
CA LYS A 401 -1.62 7.65 -24.05
C LYS A 401 -1.28 6.21 -23.63
N PHE A 402 -1.00 5.98 -22.34
CA PHE A 402 -0.58 4.67 -21.85
C PHE A 402 -1.74 3.70 -21.58
N SER A 403 -2.83 4.20 -21.01
CA SER A 403 -3.95 3.35 -20.56
C SER A 403 -5.28 3.64 -21.25
N GLY A 404 -5.40 4.75 -21.96
CA GLY A 404 -6.68 5.21 -22.52
C GLY A 404 -7.64 5.74 -21.44
N ILE A 405 -7.15 6.04 -20.24
CA ILE A 405 -7.93 6.51 -19.08
C ILE A 405 -7.40 7.88 -18.66
N SER A 406 -8.26 8.87 -18.52
CA SER A 406 -7.87 10.19 -18.04
C SER A 406 -7.56 10.22 -16.55
N LEU A 407 -6.86 11.26 -16.09
CA LEU A 407 -6.61 11.47 -14.66
C LEU A 407 -7.91 11.66 -13.87
N GLU A 408 -8.90 12.35 -14.46
CA GLU A 408 -10.22 12.52 -13.84
C GLU A 408 -10.93 11.18 -13.65
N GLU A 409 -10.84 10.27 -14.64
CA GLU A 409 -11.40 8.93 -14.53
C GLU A 409 -10.65 8.08 -13.49
N TYR A 410 -9.32 8.20 -13.37
CA TYR A 410 -8.58 7.58 -12.26
C TYR A 410 -8.99 8.14 -10.90
N CYS A 411 -9.19 9.45 -10.77
CA CYS A 411 -9.66 10.07 -9.53
C CYS A 411 -11.10 9.66 -9.16
N ALA A 412 -11.90 9.19 -10.11
CA ALA A 412 -13.21 8.60 -9.80
C ALA A 412 -13.09 7.30 -8.97
N LEU A 413 -11.94 6.59 -9.04
CA LEU A 413 -11.67 5.44 -8.17
C LEU A 413 -11.53 5.83 -6.69
N ASP A 414 -11.23 7.07 -6.37
CA ASP A 414 -11.02 7.53 -4.99
C ASP A 414 -12.32 7.47 -4.15
N LEU A 415 -13.49 7.38 -4.77
CA LEU A 415 -14.82 7.27 -4.16
C LEU A 415 -15.06 8.33 -3.08
N ASN A 416 -14.84 9.56 -3.44
CA ASN A 416 -14.83 10.71 -2.56
C ASN A 416 -16.24 11.25 -2.31
N PHE A 417 -17.03 10.56 -1.47
CA PHE A 417 -18.45 10.87 -1.27
C PHE A 417 -18.70 12.18 -0.48
N PHE A 418 -17.69 12.70 0.19
CA PHE A 418 -17.77 13.89 1.03
C PHE A 418 -17.03 15.12 0.49
N ASP A 419 -16.67 15.15 -0.79
CA ASP A 419 -15.89 16.23 -1.42
C ASP A 419 -16.31 17.64 -1.04
N GLU A 420 -17.64 17.86 -0.95
CA GLU A 420 -18.22 19.17 -0.70
C GLU A 420 -18.40 19.50 0.80
N CYS A 421 -18.19 18.50 1.66
CA CYS A 421 -18.55 18.55 3.07
C CYS A 421 -17.36 18.64 4.02
N MET A 422 -16.13 18.41 3.54
CA MET A 422 -14.94 18.30 4.38
C MET A 422 -13.76 19.09 3.86
N ASP A 423 -13.14 19.88 4.73
CA ASP A 423 -11.90 20.64 4.44
C ASP A 423 -10.64 19.76 4.36
N GLU A 424 -10.73 18.47 4.73
CA GLU A 424 -9.60 17.58 4.94
C GLU A 424 -9.64 16.33 4.03
N PRO A 425 -8.82 16.28 2.97
CA PRO A 425 -8.93 15.24 1.94
C PRO A 425 -8.45 13.83 2.35
N TYR A 426 -7.79 13.64 3.48
CA TYR A 426 -7.25 12.33 3.88
C TYR A 426 -8.27 11.33 4.42
N LEU A 427 -9.51 11.74 4.61
CA LEU A 427 -10.60 10.86 5.06
C LEU A 427 -11.10 9.90 3.97
N PHE A 428 -10.80 10.20 2.75
CA PHE A 428 -11.51 9.66 1.59
C PHE A 428 -11.23 8.19 1.30
N GLY A 429 -10.00 7.74 1.45
CA GLY A 429 -9.65 6.37 1.13
C GLY A 429 -10.33 5.31 2.02
N THR A 430 -10.64 5.64 3.27
CA THR A 430 -11.19 4.69 4.25
C THR A 430 -12.73 4.67 4.27
N LEU A 431 -13.38 5.72 3.82
CA LEU A 431 -14.82 5.90 3.95
C LEU A 431 -15.65 4.73 3.37
N PRO A 432 -15.43 4.26 2.14
CA PRO A 432 -16.21 3.12 1.61
C PRO A 432 -16.10 1.86 2.48
N LYS A 433 -14.95 1.63 3.09
CA LYS A 433 -14.71 0.51 4.01
C LYS A 433 -15.49 0.69 5.31
N ILE A 434 -15.51 1.89 5.87
CA ILE A 434 -16.30 2.24 7.05
C ILE A 434 -17.78 2.00 6.78
N LEU A 435 -18.32 2.54 5.70
CA LEU A 435 -19.73 2.40 5.33
C LEU A 435 -20.13 0.93 5.12
N LEU A 436 -19.24 0.12 4.54
CA LEU A 436 -19.50 -1.29 4.32
C LEU A 436 -19.61 -2.08 5.63
N TYR A 437 -18.68 -1.84 6.56
CA TYR A 437 -18.54 -2.66 7.77
C TYR A 437 -19.24 -2.11 9.01
N ASN A 438 -19.73 -0.87 9.01
CA ASN A 438 -20.46 -0.28 10.15
C ASN A 438 -21.69 -1.11 10.52
N ASP A 439 -21.84 -1.50 11.80
CA ASP A 439 -22.92 -2.38 12.25
C ASP A 439 -24.29 -1.67 12.21
N PRO A 440 -25.35 -2.28 11.66
CA PRO A 440 -26.66 -1.61 11.55
C PRO A 440 -27.42 -1.44 12.86
N LEU A 441 -27.11 -2.20 13.91
CA LEU A 441 -27.79 -2.09 15.20
C LEU A 441 -26.92 -1.43 16.27
N SER A 442 -25.60 -1.68 16.21
CA SER A 442 -24.61 -1.11 17.14
C SER A 442 -23.58 -0.29 16.35
N PRO A 443 -24.00 0.79 15.69
CA PRO A 443 -23.16 1.56 14.79
C PRO A 443 -22.13 2.39 15.55
N PHE A 444 -20.89 2.36 15.09
CA PHE A 444 -19.84 3.18 15.65
C PHE A 444 -19.83 4.60 15.04
N TYR A 445 -20.26 4.74 13.79
CA TYR A 445 -20.14 5.96 13.02
C TYR A 445 -21.47 6.70 12.74
N ASP A 446 -22.62 6.12 13.05
CA ASP A 446 -23.91 6.73 12.70
C ASP A 446 -24.15 8.10 13.33
N GLY A 447 -23.59 8.36 14.52
CA GLY A 447 -23.65 9.69 15.15
C GLY A 447 -23.05 10.80 14.29
N ILE A 448 -22.02 10.47 13.50
CA ILE A 448 -21.38 11.38 12.54
C ILE A 448 -22.15 11.38 11.23
N LEU A 449 -22.47 10.18 10.71
CA LEU A 449 -23.07 10.00 9.39
C LEU A 449 -24.46 10.62 9.27
N GLN A 450 -25.23 10.71 10.38
CA GLN A 450 -26.57 11.29 10.38
C GLN A 450 -26.67 12.75 9.88
N LYS A 451 -25.56 13.46 9.77
CA LYS A 451 -25.52 14.85 9.25
C LYS A 451 -25.49 14.93 7.73
N TYR A 452 -25.20 13.83 7.07
CA TYR A 452 -24.93 13.79 5.65
C TYR A 452 -26.04 13.05 4.91
N ASP A 453 -26.27 13.43 3.65
CA ASP A 453 -27.00 12.62 2.67
C ASP A 453 -26.08 12.45 1.47
N ILE A 454 -25.46 11.28 1.39
CA ILE A 454 -24.49 10.94 0.33
C ILE A 454 -25.05 9.94 -0.70
N THR A 455 -26.34 9.61 -0.63
CA THR A 455 -26.94 8.62 -1.54
C THR A 455 -26.75 9.01 -2.99
N SER A 456 -27.11 10.24 -3.35
CA SER A 456 -26.97 10.74 -4.72
C SER A 456 -25.51 10.77 -5.19
N LYS A 457 -24.57 11.05 -4.29
CA LYS A 457 -23.13 11.05 -4.59
C LYS A 457 -22.61 9.65 -4.85
N ILE A 458 -23.03 8.66 -4.04
CA ILE A 458 -22.70 7.24 -4.27
C ILE A 458 -23.22 6.77 -5.64
N GLU A 459 -24.46 7.13 -5.99
CA GLU A 459 -25.07 6.80 -7.30
C GLU A 459 -24.34 7.48 -8.46
N GLU A 460 -23.90 8.72 -8.28
CA GLU A 460 -23.08 9.45 -9.25
C GLU A 460 -21.77 8.69 -9.52
N TYR A 461 -21.02 8.32 -8.48
CA TYR A 461 -19.77 7.56 -8.63
C TYR A 461 -19.98 6.21 -9.32
N ALA A 462 -21.04 5.47 -8.96
CA ALA A 462 -21.38 4.22 -9.65
C ALA A 462 -21.61 4.44 -11.16
N SER A 463 -22.29 5.54 -11.51
CA SER A 463 -22.56 5.91 -12.90
C SER A 463 -21.31 6.35 -13.63
N ARG A 464 -20.45 7.18 -13.02
CA ARG A 464 -19.16 7.64 -13.57
C ARG A 464 -18.26 6.44 -13.87
N LEU A 465 -18.07 5.53 -12.92
CA LEU A 465 -17.23 4.34 -13.08
C LEU A 465 -17.69 3.45 -14.25
N ARG A 466 -19.00 3.25 -14.41
CA ARG A 466 -19.56 2.49 -15.54
C ARG A 466 -19.48 3.22 -16.87
N ALA A 467 -19.36 4.53 -16.87
CA ALA A 467 -19.24 5.34 -18.09
C ALA A 467 -17.84 5.29 -18.71
N ILE A 468 -16.81 4.91 -17.94
CA ILE A 468 -15.43 4.84 -18.40
C ILE A 468 -15.31 3.79 -19.52
N LYS A 469 -14.77 4.21 -20.67
CA LYS A 469 -14.62 3.35 -21.85
C LYS A 469 -13.18 2.90 -22.09
N GLY A 470 -12.22 3.68 -21.61
CA GLY A 470 -10.79 3.41 -21.71
C GLY A 470 -10.36 2.22 -20.87
N GLY A 471 -9.08 1.92 -20.97
CA GLY A 471 -8.44 0.89 -20.15
C GLY A 471 -8.51 -0.52 -20.72
N SER A 472 -7.64 -1.35 -20.18
CA SER A 472 -7.62 -2.79 -20.43
C SER A 472 -8.84 -3.49 -19.82
N GLU A 473 -9.04 -4.76 -20.17
CA GLU A 473 -10.07 -5.58 -19.52
C GLU A 473 -9.89 -5.72 -17.99
N ARG A 474 -8.65 -5.55 -17.51
CA ARG A 474 -8.36 -5.50 -16.07
C ARG A 474 -8.89 -4.21 -15.46
N ASP A 475 -8.61 -3.06 -16.08
CA ASP A 475 -9.04 -1.76 -15.59
C ASP A 475 -10.58 -1.67 -15.56
N LYS A 476 -11.24 -2.14 -16.61
CA LYS A 476 -12.72 -2.21 -16.68
C LYS A 476 -13.31 -3.07 -15.56
N LYS A 477 -12.67 -4.20 -15.21
CA LYS A 477 -13.11 -5.02 -14.09
C LYS A 477 -12.91 -4.32 -12.74
N GLU A 478 -11.85 -3.54 -12.56
CA GLU A 478 -11.63 -2.76 -11.35
C GLU A 478 -12.70 -1.67 -11.20
N PHE A 479 -13.01 -0.96 -12.27
CA PHE A 479 -14.10 0.03 -12.27
C PHE A 479 -15.46 -0.63 -11.93
N GLU A 480 -15.75 -1.80 -12.47
CA GLU A 480 -17.00 -2.52 -12.16
C GLU A 480 -17.04 -3.02 -10.71
N ILE A 481 -15.91 -3.47 -10.13
CA ILE A 481 -15.83 -3.85 -8.70
C ILE A 481 -16.23 -2.66 -7.83
N LEU A 482 -15.66 -1.48 -8.08
CA LEU A 482 -15.96 -0.28 -7.29
C LEU A 482 -17.38 0.25 -7.57
N ALA A 483 -17.89 0.12 -8.78
CA ALA A 483 -19.28 0.43 -9.09
C ALA A 483 -20.26 -0.50 -8.35
N LEU A 484 -19.96 -1.81 -8.26
CA LEU A 484 -20.75 -2.76 -7.46
C LEU A 484 -20.64 -2.46 -5.96
N LEU A 485 -19.49 -2.01 -5.48
CA LEU A 485 -19.36 -1.52 -4.10
C LEU A 485 -20.27 -0.30 -3.87
N CYS A 486 -20.31 0.66 -4.78
CA CYS A 486 -21.25 1.77 -4.70
C CYS A 486 -22.71 1.28 -4.66
N ASP A 487 -23.10 0.29 -5.51
CA ASP A 487 -24.45 -0.29 -5.45
C ASP A 487 -24.79 -0.93 -4.08
N VAL A 488 -23.80 -1.53 -3.42
CA VAL A 488 -23.95 -2.02 -2.05
C VAL A 488 -24.15 -0.86 -1.10
N LEU A 489 -23.32 0.17 -1.22
CA LEU A 489 -23.32 1.30 -0.30
C LEU A 489 -24.56 2.16 -0.41
N THR A 490 -25.24 2.27 -1.56
CA THR A 490 -26.52 2.99 -1.68
C THR A 490 -27.62 2.50 -0.71
N ILE A 491 -27.55 1.24 -0.27
CA ILE A 491 -28.48 0.70 0.73
C ILE A 491 -27.84 0.67 2.12
N LYS A 492 -26.52 0.39 2.17
CA LYS A 492 -25.83 0.04 3.41
C LYS A 492 -25.45 1.25 4.26
N TRP A 493 -25.12 2.39 3.63
CA TRP A 493 -24.45 3.51 4.31
C TRP A 493 -25.26 4.10 5.47
N ASP A 494 -26.59 4.19 5.35
CA ASP A 494 -27.51 4.75 6.32
C ASP A 494 -28.50 3.73 6.90
N LEU A 495 -28.29 2.43 6.62
CA LEU A 495 -29.23 1.37 7.00
C LEU A 495 -29.50 1.36 8.51
N GLY A 496 -28.48 1.54 9.33
CA GLY A 496 -28.60 1.64 10.79
C GLY A 496 -29.46 2.83 11.21
N LEU A 497 -29.24 4.00 10.64
CA LEU A 497 -30.01 5.21 10.88
C LEU A 497 -31.47 5.02 10.54
N ARG A 498 -31.77 4.42 9.39
CA ARG A 498 -33.16 4.17 8.93
C ARG A 498 -33.86 3.15 9.79
N ILE A 499 -33.20 2.06 10.19
CA ILE A 499 -33.77 1.06 11.11
C ILE A 499 -34.08 1.73 12.46
N ARG A 500 -33.13 2.47 13.04
CA ARG A 500 -33.30 3.15 14.34
C ARG A 500 -34.43 4.18 14.30
N SER A 501 -34.48 5.03 13.28
CA SER A 501 -35.54 6.01 13.10
C SER A 501 -36.93 5.34 13.00
N ALA A 502 -37.07 4.34 12.14
CA ALA A 502 -38.35 3.62 11.96
C ALA A 502 -38.78 2.85 13.24
N TYR A 503 -37.81 2.32 14.00
CA TYR A 503 -38.07 1.65 15.27
C TYR A 503 -38.57 2.65 16.33
N GLN A 504 -37.87 3.77 16.53
CA GLN A 504 -38.23 4.79 17.51
C GLN A 504 -39.57 5.46 17.20
N GLN A 505 -39.86 5.68 15.91
CA GLN A 505 -41.12 6.28 15.46
C GLN A 505 -42.25 5.27 15.33
N LYS A 506 -41.99 3.96 15.57
CA LYS A 506 -42.92 2.85 15.42
C LYS A 506 -43.51 2.74 14.00
N GLU A 507 -42.70 3.04 12.99
CA GLU A 507 -43.03 2.93 11.58
C GLU A 507 -42.89 1.49 11.09
N PHE A 508 -43.83 0.62 11.49
CA PHE A 508 -43.80 -0.82 11.20
C PHE A 508 -43.75 -1.15 9.70
N SER A 509 -44.35 -0.31 8.85
CA SER A 509 -44.31 -0.48 7.40
C SER A 509 -42.89 -0.25 6.85
N SER A 510 -42.18 0.76 7.35
CA SER A 510 -40.79 1.07 6.98
C SER A 510 -39.86 -0.06 7.44
N LEU A 511 -39.99 -0.52 8.68
CA LEU A 511 -39.22 -1.68 9.17
C LEU A 511 -39.49 -2.93 8.33
N LYS A 512 -40.76 -3.19 7.97
CA LYS A 512 -41.11 -4.34 7.14
C LYS A 512 -40.49 -4.25 5.74
N ASN A 513 -40.51 -3.08 5.11
CA ASN A 513 -39.85 -2.86 3.82
C ASN A 513 -38.33 -3.11 3.90
N ILE A 514 -37.67 -2.62 4.96
CA ILE A 514 -36.23 -2.83 5.17
C ILE A 514 -35.93 -4.33 5.25
N VAL A 515 -36.67 -5.12 6.05
CA VAL A 515 -36.32 -6.53 6.25
C VAL A 515 -36.78 -7.43 5.09
N ASP A 516 -37.87 -7.11 4.41
CA ASP A 516 -38.44 -7.96 3.35
C ASP A 516 -37.83 -7.64 1.97
N ILE A 517 -37.39 -6.42 1.72
CA ILE A 517 -36.94 -5.95 0.40
C ILE A 517 -35.49 -5.47 0.41
N GLU A 518 -35.13 -4.53 1.29
CA GLU A 518 -33.84 -3.87 1.18
C GLU A 518 -32.69 -4.78 1.63
N ILE A 519 -32.80 -5.47 2.76
CA ILE A 519 -31.76 -6.39 3.24
C ILE A 519 -31.55 -7.56 2.27
N PRO A 520 -32.57 -8.26 1.75
CA PRO A 520 -32.37 -9.26 0.70
C PRO A 520 -31.68 -8.72 -0.56
N THR A 521 -32.07 -7.51 -0.99
CA THR A 521 -31.43 -6.83 -2.13
C THR A 521 -29.95 -6.54 -1.83
N LEU A 522 -29.63 -6.03 -0.65
CA LEU A 522 -28.27 -5.77 -0.20
C LEU A 522 -27.42 -7.04 -0.17
N ILE A 523 -27.93 -8.14 0.37
CA ILE A 523 -27.26 -9.45 0.39
C ILE A 523 -26.96 -9.93 -1.05
N SER A 524 -27.91 -9.75 -1.97
CA SER A 524 -27.71 -10.09 -3.38
C SER A 524 -26.61 -9.24 -4.02
N ARG A 525 -26.57 -7.93 -3.76
CA ARG A 525 -25.53 -7.02 -4.25
C ARG A 525 -24.16 -7.36 -3.66
N LEU A 526 -24.08 -7.67 -2.36
CA LEU A 526 -22.84 -8.12 -1.69
C LEU A 526 -22.29 -9.41 -2.34
N SER A 527 -23.17 -10.34 -2.71
CA SER A 527 -22.77 -11.58 -3.39
C SER A 527 -22.14 -11.30 -4.76
N LYS A 528 -22.71 -10.39 -5.55
CA LYS A 528 -22.17 -9.99 -6.87
C LYS A 528 -20.82 -9.29 -6.72
N PHE A 529 -20.75 -8.31 -5.82
CA PHE A 529 -19.51 -7.60 -5.49
C PHE A 529 -18.39 -8.57 -5.11
N LYS A 530 -18.65 -9.45 -4.14
CA LYS A 530 -17.69 -10.47 -3.69
C LYS A 530 -17.26 -11.40 -4.82
N GLY A 531 -18.20 -11.79 -5.71
CA GLY A 531 -17.90 -12.68 -6.84
C GLY A 531 -16.88 -12.07 -7.79
N LEU A 532 -17.06 -10.81 -8.21
CA LEU A 532 -16.14 -10.14 -9.11
C LEU A 532 -14.79 -9.80 -8.43
N PHE A 533 -14.83 -9.45 -7.15
CA PHE A 533 -13.62 -9.28 -6.34
C PHE A 533 -12.80 -10.58 -6.23
N TYR A 534 -13.48 -11.74 -6.03
CA TYR A 534 -12.82 -13.05 -6.03
C TYR A 534 -12.10 -13.33 -7.36
N GLU A 535 -12.75 -13.05 -8.51
CA GLU A 535 -12.14 -13.23 -9.82
C GLU A 535 -10.87 -12.37 -9.98
N ARG A 536 -10.92 -11.10 -9.56
CA ARG A 536 -9.75 -10.23 -9.55
C ARG A 536 -8.65 -10.80 -8.66
N TRP A 537 -8.98 -11.18 -7.43
CA TRP A 537 -8.01 -11.73 -6.48
C TRP A 537 -7.28 -12.94 -7.05
N MET A 538 -8.01 -13.91 -7.62
CA MET A 538 -7.41 -15.13 -8.17
C MET A 538 -6.56 -14.87 -9.40
N ARG A 539 -6.81 -13.81 -10.13
CA ARG A 539 -5.98 -13.39 -11.26
C ARG A 539 -4.67 -12.75 -10.79
N GLU A 540 -4.72 -11.90 -9.78
CA GLU A 540 -3.59 -11.07 -9.36
C GLU A 540 -2.75 -11.73 -8.26
N ASN A 541 -3.35 -12.51 -7.38
CA ASN A 541 -2.72 -13.06 -6.19
C ASN A 541 -2.80 -14.60 -6.15
N LYS A 542 -1.97 -15.20 -5.31
CA LYS A 542 -2.17 -16.58 -4.86
C LYS A 542 -3.50 -16.67 -4.12
N SER A 543 -4.12 -17.85 -4.08
CA SER A 543 -5.43 -18.03 -3.44
C SER A 543 -5.43 -17.78 -1.93
N ASN A 544 -4.25 -17.94 -1.32
CA ASN A 544 -4.05 -17.66 0.10
C ASN A 544 -4.43 -16.20 0.43
N GLY A 545 -5.03 -16.00 1.61
CA GLY A 545 -5.46 -14.67 2.05
C GLY A 545 -6.91 -14.31 1.72
N PHE A 546 -7.51 -14.83 0.64
CA PHE A 546 -8.90 -14.52 0.31
C PHE A 546 -9.89 -14.93 1.41
N GLY A 547 -9.56 -15.96 2.19
CA GLY A 547 -10.35 -16.36 3.36
C GLY A 547 -10.61 -15.24 4.38
N THR A 548 -9.74 -14.23 4.46
CA THR A 548 -9.98 -13.02 5.26
C THR A 548 -11.21 -12.27 4.75
N HIS A 549 -11.36 -12.15 3.44
CA HIS A 549 -12.50 -11.47 2.82
C HIS A 549 -13.77 -12.31 2.87
N ASP A 550 -13.64 -13.64 2.83
CA ASP A 550 -14.76 -14.55 3.10
C ASP A 550 -15.35 -14.31 4.48
N LEU A 551 -14.50 -14.21 5.51
CA LEU A 551 -14.94 -13.93 6.87
C LEU A 551 -15.53 -12.52 7.01
N ARG A 552 -14.87 -11.49 6.45
CA ARG A 552 -15.29 -10.09 6.59
C ARG A 552 -16.63 -9.84 5.89
N ILE A 553 -16.74 -10.14 4.61
CA ILE A 553 -17.96 -9.92 3.82
C ILE A 553 -19.05 -10.91 4.25
N GLY A 554 -18.67 -12.16 4.52
CA GLY A 554 -19.59 -13.18 5.07
C GLY A 554 -20.16 -12.76 6.42
N GLY A 555 -19.35 -12.16 7.29
CA GLY A 555 -19.80 -11.60 8.57
C GLY A 555 -20.86 -10.52 8.39
N VAL A 556 -20.68 -9.60 7.43
CA VAL A 556 -21.70 -8.58 7.10
C VAL A 556 -23.01 -9.25 6.67
N VAL A 557 -22.93 -10.26 5.80
CA VAL A 557 -24.14 -11.00 5.34
C VAL A 557 -24.86 -11.68 6.50
N GLU A 558 -24.13 -12.38 7.37
CA GLU A 558 -24.75 -13.07 8.52
C GLU A 558 -25.31 -12.06 9.54
N ARG A 559 -24.62 -10.92 9.76
CA ARG A 559 -25.15 -9.86 10.63
C ARG A 559 -26.45 -9.27 10.07
N LEU A 560 -26.56 -9.07 8.76
CA LEU A 560 -27.79 -8.61 8.12
C LEU A 560 -28.95 -9.61 8.32
N LYS A 561 -28.71 -10.92 8.26
CA LYS A 561 -29.72 -11.94 8.58
C LYS A 561 -30.16 -11.90 10.05
N THR A 562 -29.20 -11.63 10.97
CA THR A 562 -29.53 -11.42 12.38
C THR A 562 -30.42 -10.20 12.56
N VAL A 563 -30.11 -9.09 11.88
CA VAL A 563 -30.96 -7.87 11.88
C VAL A 563 -32.38 -8.21 11.40
N GLN A 564 -32.51 -8.94 10.28
CA GLN A 564 -33.83 -9.38 9.79
C GLN A 564 -34.60 -10.19 10.85
N THR A 565 -33.93 -11.13 11.51
CA THR A 565 -34.54 -11.97 12.54
C THR A 565 -35.03 -11.14 13.73
N LEU A 566 -34.21 -10.24 14.26
CA LEU A 566 -34.58 -9.40 15.40
C LEU A 566 -35.72 -8.43 15.08
N VAL A 567 -35.66 -7.76 13.93
CA VAL A 567 -36.70 -6.81 13.52
C VAL A 567 -38.01 -7.57 13.23
N ASN A 568 -37.99 -8.77 12.62
CA ASN A 568 -39.18 -9.57 12.42
C ASN A 568 -39.78 -10.05 13.74
N ALA A 569 -38.97 -10.48 14.71
CA ALA A 569 -39.47 -10.86 16.04
C ALA A 569 -40.17 -9.66 16.74
N TYR A 570 -39.61 -8.44 16.60
CA TYR A 570 -40.24 -7.21 17.10
C TYR A 570 -41.59 -6.92 16.36
N LEU A 571 -41.59 -6.97 15.04
CA LEU A 571 -42.82 -6.76 14.24
C LEU A 571 -43.92 -7.78 14.57
N ASN A 572 -43.56 -9.04 14.83
CA ASN A 572 -44.47 -10.11 15.24
C ASN A 572 -44.85 -10.05 16.71
N LYS A 573 -44.30 -9.11 17.49
CA LYS A 573 -44.52 -8.97 18.93
C LYS A 573 -44.04 -10.19 19.75
N GLU A 574 -43.04 -10.90 19.25
CA GLU A 574 -42.35 -11.99 19.96
C GLU A 574 -41.36 -11.43 21.00
N ILE A 575 -40.84 -10.24 20.72
CA ILE A 575 -40.06 -9.41 21.65
C ILE A 575 -40.67 -8.01 21.75
N SER A 576 -40.51 -7.36 22.89
CA SER A 576 -41.04 -6.02 23.14
C SER A 576 -40.11 -4.88 22.71
N GLU A 577 -38.82 -5.17 22.60
CA GLU A 577 -37.77 -4.20 22.27
C GLU A 577 -36.57 -4.89 21.62
N ILE A 578 -35.73 -4.08 20.93
CA ILE A 578 -34.43 -4.48 20.41
C ILE A 578 -33.40 -3.67 21.23
N SER A 579 -32.68 -4.34 22.13
CA SER A 579 -31.83 -3.68 23.13
C SER A 579 -30.79 -2.73 22.51
N GLU A 580 -30.19 -3.11 21.37
CA GLU A 580 -29.20 -2.27 20.68
C GLU A 580 -29.80 -0.96 20.16
N LEU A 581 -31.11 -0.92 19.84
CA LEU A 581 -31.81 0.28 19.38
C LEU A 581 -32.31 1.19 20.50
N GLU A 582 -32.33 0.71 21.75
CA GLU A 582 -32.64 1.50 22.92
C GLU A 582 -31.45 2.36 23.39
N GLU A 583 -30.22 1.99 23.01
CA GLU A 583 -29.05 2.77 23.32
C GLU A 583 -28.93 4.03 22.45
N ASN A 584 -28.39 5.09 22.99
CA ASN A 584 -28.13 6.31 22.23
C ASN A 584 -26.95 6.11 21.27
N LEU A 585 -27.00 6.79 20.13
CA LEU A 585 -25.82 6.93 19.27
C LEU A 585 -24.72 7.68 20.00
N ILE A 586 -23.47 7.36 19.68
CA ILE A 586 -22.32 8.10 20.20
C ILE A 586 -22.43 9.55 19.70
N PRO A 587 -22.46 10.56 20.61
CA PRO A 587 -22.53 11.96 20.21
C PRO A 587 -21.30 12.37 19.42
N GLU A 588 -21.50 13.18 18.39
CA GLU A 588 -20.40 13.69 17.57
C GLU A 588 -19.36 14.46 18.37
N GLU A 589 -19.80 15.26 19.34
CA GLU A 589 -18.95 16.12 20.16
C GLU A 589 -18.00 15.34 21.09
N GLU A 590 -18.34 14.08 21.43
CA GLU A 590 -17.54 13.19 22.26
C GLU A 590 -16.55 12.36 21.42
N ASN A 591 -16.74 12.34 20.11
CA ASN A 591 -15.83 11.67 19.19
C ASN A 591 -14.88 12.72 18.62
N SER A 592 -13.59 12.48 18.73
CA SER A 592 -12.63 12.95 17.75
C SER A 592 -12.95 12.28 16.41
N ALA A 593 -14.10 12.65 15.86
CA ALA A 593 -14.79 12.00 14.76
C ALA A 593 -13.90 11.83 13.54
N LEU A 594 -12.99 12.78 13.34
CA LEU A 594 -12.02 12.78 12.25
C LEU A 594 -10.95 11.71 12.43
N ASP A 595 -10.41 11.52 13.64
CA ASP A 595 -9.40 10.49 13.91
C ASP A 595 -9.97 9.07 13.71
N MET A 596 -11.28 8.90 13.93
CA MET A 596 -11.94 7.61 13.76
C MET A 596 -12.14 7.23 12.28
N LEU A 597 -12.41 8.22 11.41
CA LEU A 597 -12.56 8.01 9.97
C LEU A 597 -11.22 7.69 9.27
N LEU A 598 -10.09 7.96 9.94
CA LEU A 598 -8.75 7.61 9.43
C LEU A 598 -8.37 6.15 9.65
N TRP A 599 -9.14 5.39 10.43
CA TRP A 599 -8.78 4.03 10.78
C TRP A 599 -9.13 3.04 9.69
N THR A 600 -8.12 2.40 9.14
CA THR A 600 -8.25 1.39 8.09
C THR A 600 -8.47 -0.03 8.63
N THR A 601 -8.24 -0.25 9.94
CA THR A 601 -8.26 -1.58 10.54
C THR A 601 -9.68 -2.09 10.69
N TRP A 602 -10.03 -3.12 9.93
CA TRP A 602 -11.36 -3.74 9.90
C TRP A 602 -11.95 -4.03 11.28
N LYS A 603 -11.21 -4.65 12.19
CA LYS A 603 -11.69 -5.01 13.53
C LYS A 603 -12.10 -3.80 14.40
N ARG A 604 -11.62 -2.60 14.08
CA ARG A 604 -12.01 -1.37 14.77
C ARG A 604 -13.25 -0.73 14.15
N ILE A 605 -13.53 -1.04 12.89
CA ILE A 605 -14.69 -0.53 12.16
C ILE A 605 -15.92 -1.41 12.40
N HIS A 606 -15.73 -2.73 12.36
CA HIS A 606 -16.83 -3.69 12.23
C HIS A 606 -17.70 -3.82 13.47
N THR A 607 -17.13 -3.79 14.67
CA THR A 607 -17.88 -4.01 15.91
C THR A 607 -17.18 -3.43 17.14
N LEU A 608 -17.99 -3.03 18.12
CA LEU A 608 -17.52 -2.63 19.46
C LEU A 608 -17.28 -3.84 20.39
N TYR A 609 -17.74 -5.02 19.98
CA TYR A 609 -17.59 -6.23 20.79
C TYR A 609 -16.21 -6.85 20.67
N VAL A 610 -15.88 -7.71 21.64
CA VAL A 610 -14.63 -8.47 21.66
C VAL A 610 -14.58 -9.45 20.49
N MET A 611 -13.48 -9.43 19.75
CA MET A 611 -13.20 -10.33 18.63
C MET A 611 -11.80 -10.94 18.75
#